data_485f45e66a3fb3f75b151fa93172ee9b
#
_entry.id   485f45e66a3fb3f75b151fa93172ee9b
#
_cell.length_a   1.000
_cell.length_b   1.000
_cell.length_c   1.000
_cell.angle_alpha   90.00
_cell.angle_beta   90.00
_cell.angle_gamma   90.00
#
_symmetry.space_group_name_H-M   'P 1'
#
loop_
_entity.id
_entity.type
_entity.pdbx_description
1 polymer ?
#
loop_
_entity_poly.entity_id
_entity_poly.type
_entity_poly.pdbx_seq_one_letter_code
_entity_poly.pdbx_strand_id
1 'polypeptide(L)'
;MINLLKRSFLVFFITVAIPFAVFAQADSDTSVTNDKKVAPNNWYQLDRTETGYYGISLDKAYDFLKNRKSKTVLVAVIDSGVDTLQEDLKPVLWHNPGEIPGNGIDDDHNGYVDDYYGWNFIGGKDGRNVHEDSYEAARVYWKLKPEYDSLSDDTTKMTDEQKAGYKTFLRAKEKVVGSVDSRELTMMQRILPGLERGDSIIAKDLGKTEFNGKDLQAYTPTLYDAKMATAIYLNMAKANHNYDITNQDILNYLKGEVRKGEAASTPPENFRDEIVKDNPNDINDRYYGNNDVMAGIPSHGTHCSGIIAAARNNGIGMNGIADNVKIMMVRAVPDGDEHDKDIANAIRYAVDNGAQIISMSFGKDFSPQKNWVDDAVKYAQSKNVLFVHAAGNDDLDIDTAYNFPNPVFRDGSGRAQDFITVGASGDPTNGGFTASFSNYGKKEVDVFAPGVNIYSTLPGGDKYGDFSGTSMAAPVVAGVAALVLEYFPELSAEQLKYVIENSVTPITEKVKLPGTDKMVNLSDICKSGGEVNAYNAVKLAATLQDGNNTMKAEKKSKHKHRKKRN
;
A
#
# COMPACT_ATOMS: atom_id res chain seq x y z
N MET A 1 1.12 -1.37 -9.61
CA MET A 1 1.12 -0.33 -10.64
C MET A 1 2.47 -0.18 -11.33
N ILE A 2 3.57 -0.05 -10.61
CA ILE A 2 4.93 0.19 -11.13
C ILE A 2 5.42 -0.86 -12.16
N ASN A 3 5.26 -2.16 -11.90
CA ASN A 3 5.72 -3.19 -12.84
C ASN A 3 4.80 -3.39 -14.06
N LEU A 4 3.52 -3.09 -13.96
CA LEU A 4 2.65 -3.01 -15.13
C LEU A 4 3.07 -1.86 -16.06
N LEU A 5 3.39 -0.71 -15.50
CA LEU A 5 3.89 0.44 -16.24
C LEU A 5 5.25 0.14 -16.90
N LYS A 6 6.20 -0.55 -16.22
CA LYS A 6 7.48 -0.97 -16.78
C LYS A 6 7.33 -1.86 -18.02
N ARG A 7 6.46 -2.86 -18.00
CA ARG A 7 6.20 -3.73 -19.16
C ARG A 7 5.57 -2.97 -20.33
N SER A 8 4.71 -2.01 -20.04
CA SER A 8 4.05 -1.17 -21.05
C SER A 8 5.02 -0.20 -21.73
N PHE A 9 6.02 0.29 -21.01
CA PHE A 9 7.05 1.17 -21.57
C PHE A 9 7.97 0.43 -22.55
N LEU A 10 8.39 -0.80 -22.22
CA LEU A 10 9.26 -1.59 -23.09
C LEU A 10 8.60 -1.90 -24.45
N VAL A 11 7.28 -2.13 -24.48
CA VAL A 11 6.52 -2.34 -25.72
C VAL A 11 6.35 -1.03 -26.52
N PHE A 12 6.28 0.11 -25.84
CA PHE A 12 6.12 1.43 -26.49
C PHE A 12 7.37 1.86 -27.28
N PHE A 13 8.58 1.55 -26.79
CA PHE A 13 9.82 1.98 -27.42
C PHE A 13 10.16 1.23 -28.72
N ILE A 14 9.65 0.02 -28.92
CA ILE A 14 9.88 -0.74 -30.17
C ILE A 14 9.01 -0.22 -31.32
N THR A 15 7.89 0.47 -31.04
CA THR A 15 6.93 0.92 -32.05
C THR A 15 7.08 2.39 -32.50
N VAL A 16 7.88 3.22 -31.82
CA VAL A 16 8.06 4.65 -32.16
C VAL A 16 9.21 4.89 -33.15
N ALA A 17 9.96 3.87 -33.55
CA ALA A 17 11.08 3.97 -34.50
C ALA A 17 10.69 3.78 -35.96
N ILE A 18 9.45 4.09 -36.39
CA ILE A 18 9.06 4.04 -37.82
C ILE A 18 8.61 5.43 -38.30
N PRO A 19 9.16 5.89 -39.47
CA PRO A 19 8.92 7.24 -39.94
C PRO A 19 7.51 7.42 -40.50
N PHE A 20 7.05 8.67 -40.44
CA PHE A 20 5.82 9.17 -41.04
C PHE A 20 5.67 8.74 -42.52
N ALA A 21 4.78 7.83 -42.79
CA ALA A 21 3.91 7.74 -43.97
C ALA A 21 3.11 6.45 -43.87
N VAL A 22 1.81 6.53 -43.74
CA VAL A 22 0.75 5.89 -44.54
C VAL A 22 -0.57 6.11 -43.81
N PHE A 23 -1.41 6.93 -44.44
CA PHE A 23 -2.85 7.01 -44.19
C PHE A 23 -3.54 5.86 -44.89
N ALA A 24 -4.60 5.37 -44.22
CA ALA A 24 -5.75 4.64 -44.75
C ALA A 24 -5.52 3.19 -45.20
N GLN A 25 -6.01 2.29 -44.36
CA GLN A 25 -6.95 1.27 -44.83
C GLN A 25 -7.76 0.76 -43.63
N ALA A 26 -9.06 0.99 -43.67
CA ALA A 26 -10.02 0.39 -42.78
C ALA A 26 -10.19 -1.08 -43.21
N ASP A 27 -9.61 -2.01 -42.46
CA ASP A 27 -10.00 -3.39 -42.56
C ASP A 27 -11.09 -3.67 -41.51
N SER A 28 -12.28 -3.93 -42.05
CA SER A 28 -13.41 -4.48 -41.32
C SER A 28 -13.11 -5.95 -41.01
N ASP A 29 -12.44 -6.20 -39.89
CA ASP A 29 -12.34 -7.55 -39.35
C ASP A 29 -13.45 -7.72 -38.29
N THR A 30 -14.54 -8.37 -38.74
CA THR A 30 -15.58 -8.90 -37.86
C THR A 30 -15.04 -10.13 -37.13
N SER A 31 -14.18 -9.90 -36.14
CA SER A 31 -13.76 -10.92 -35.20
C SER A 31 -14.67 -10.89 -33.98
N VAL A 32 -15.30 -12.02 -33.75
CA VAL A 32 -16.09 -12.47 -32.61
C VAL A 32 -15.70 -11.68 -31.35
N THR A 33 -16.53 -10.77 -30.91
CA THR A 33 -16.49 -10.19 -29.57
C THR A 33 -16.77 -11.32 -28.57
N ASN A 34 -15.73 -11.94 -28.07
CA ASN A 34 -15.83 -12.56 -26.75
C ASN A 34 -16.06 -11.38 -25.80
N ASP A 35 -17.31 -11.13 -25.44
CA ASP A 35 -17.68 -10.25 -24.35
C ASP A 35 -17.01 -10.80 -23.09
N LYS A 36 -15.78 -10.36 -22.81
CA LYS A 36 -15.15 -10.58 -21.52
C LYS A 36 -16.06 -9.88 -20.51
N LYS A 37 -16.75 -10.67 -19.71
CA LYS A 37 -17.64 -10.17 -18.68
C LYS A 37 -16.78 -9.36 -17.70
N VAL A 38 -16.94 -8.03 -17.72
CA VAL A 38 -16.23 -7.14 -16.81
C VAL A 38 -16.67 -7.48 -15.38
N ALA A 39 -15.72 -7.64 -14.47
CA ALA A 39 -16.02 -7.91 -13.08
C ALA A 39 -16.81 -6.74 -12.48
N PRO A 40 -17.79 -6.97 -11.62
CA PRO A 40 -18.49 -5.87 -10.93
C PRO A 40 -17.53 -5.16 -9.98
N ASN A 41 -17.73 -3.87 -9.72
CA ASN A 41 -16.86 -3.05 -8.86
C ASN A 41 -16.60 -3.66 -7.48
N ASN A 42 -17.56 -4.41 -6.94
CA ASN A 42 -17.46 -5.07 -5.64
C ASN A 42 -17.04 -6.56 -5.73
N TRP A 43 -16.47 -7.01 -6.84
CA TRP A 43 -16.12 -8.42 -7.07
C TRP A 43 -15.32 -9.02 -5.90
N TYR A 44 -14.42 -8.24 -5.32
CA TYR A 44 -13.55 -8.65 -4.23
C TYR A 44 -14.29 -8.92 -2.89
N GLN A 45 -15.54 -8.46 -2.76
CA GLN A 45 -16.39 -8.71 -1.59
C GLN A 45 -17.28 -9.94 -1.75
N LEU A 46 -17.44 -10.44 -2.98
CA LEU A 46 -18.39 -11.50 -3.32
C LEU A 46 -17.96 -12.88 -2.78
N ASP A 47 -18.89 -13.83 -2.80
CA ASP A 47 -18.61 -15.23 -2.45
C ASP A 47 -18.21 -16.02 -3.69
N ARG A 48 -17.08 -16.74 -3.62
CA ARG A 48 -16.53 -17.51 -4.71
C ARG A 48 -17.47 -18.62 -5.20
N THR A 49 -18.13 -19.33 -4.28
CA THR A 49 -18.99 -20.46 -4.64
C THR A 49 -20.26 -20.04 -5.35
N GLU A 50 -20.72 -18.82 -5.12
CA GLU A 50 -21.92 -18.26 -5.72
C GLU A 50 -21.66 -17.56 -7.04
N THR A 51 -20.50 -16.88 -7.15
CA THR A 51 -20.23 -15.96 -8.27
C THR A 51 -19.07 -16.39 -9.16
N GLY A 52 -18.17 -17.25 -8.68
CA GLY A 52 -16.94 -17.64 -9.33
C GLY A 52 -15.77 -16.68 -9.14
N TYR A 53 -16.01 -15.46 -8.58
CA TYR A 53 -14.94 -14.50 -8.25
C TYR A 53 -14.21 -14.91 -6.96
N TYR A 54 -12.90 -14.67 -6.92
CA TYR A 54 -12.08 -14.87 -5.72
C TYR A 54 -12.27 -13.70 -4.74
N GLY A 55 -13.43 -13.63 -4.11
CA GLY A 55 -13.74 -12.59 -3.15
C GLY A 55 -13.84 -13.14 -1.72
N ILE A 56 -13.98 -12.22 -0.77
CA ILE A 56 -13.84 -12.50 0.67
C ILE A 56 -15.13 -13.00 1.35
N SER A 57 -16.22 -13.23 0.63
CA SER A 57 -17.53 -13.69 1.18
C SER A 57 -18.11 -12.73 2.23
N LEU A 58 -18.05 -11.42 1.98
CA LEU A 58 -18.36 -10.38 2.95
C LEU A 58 -19.82 -10.40 3.41
N ASP A 59 -20.79 -10.55 2.48
CA ASP A 59 -22.22 -10.54 2.82
C ASP A 59 -22.60 -11.72 3.74
N LYS A 60 -21.98 -12.90 3.54
CA LYS A 60 -22.15 -14.05 4.45
C LYS A 60 -21.60 -13.76 5.84
N ALA A 61 -20.52 -12.99 5.94
CA ALA A 61 -19.99 -12.57 7.23
C ALA A 61 -20.98 -11.66 7.97
N TYR A 62 -21.55 -10.66 7.29
CA TYR A 62 -22.55 -9.77 7.88
C TYR A 62 -23.84 -10.51 8.25
N ASP A 63 -24.31 -11.47 7.45
CA ASP A 63 -25.46 -12.31 7.78
C ASP A 63 -25.22 -13.12 9.06
N PHE A 64 -24.01 -13.64 9.24
CA PHE A 64 -23.62 -14.33 10.46
C PHE A 64 -23.58 -13.39 11.68
N LEU A 65 -23.20 -12.14 11.48
CA LEU A 65 -23.00 -11.15 12.53
C LEU A 65 -24.26 -10.35 12.92
N LYS A 66 -25.32 -10.36 12.12
CA LYS A 66 -26.50 -9.47 12.22
C LYS A 66 -27.14 -9.33 13.61
N ASN A 67 -26.98 -10.30 14.48
CA ASN A 67 -27.52 -10.27 15.84
C ASN A 67 -26.46 -9.96 16.92
N ARG A 68 -25.23 -9.63 16.52
CA ARG A 68 -24.14 -9.27 17.42
C ARG A 68 -24.00 -7.74 17.50
N LYS A 69 -23.49 -7.26 18.63
CA LYS A 69 -23.15 -5.85 18.80
C LYS A 69 -21.69 -5.65 18.45
N SER A 70 -21.41 -4.68 17.62
CA SER A 70 -20.04 -4.25 17.31
C SER A 70 -19.53 -3.21 18.31
N LYS A 71 -18.20 -3.10 18.41
CA LYS A 71 -17.48 -2.00 19.05
C LYS A 71 -16.63 -1.30 18.01
N THR A 72 -16.53 0.01 18.09
CA THR A 72 -15.68 0.78 17.17
C THR A 72 -14.23 0.34 17.27
N VAL A 73 -13.61 0.08 16.13
CA VAL A 73 -12.19 -0.23 15.97
C VAL A 73 -11.47 0.97 15.35
N LEU A 74 -10.33 1.34 15.90
CA LEU A 74 -9.48 2.38 15.32
C LEU A 74 -8.39 1.73 14.46
N VAL A 75 -8.43 2.03 13.17
CA VAL A 75 -7.42 1.59 12.20
C VAL A 75 -6.57 2.78 11.79
N ALA A 76 -5.27 2.71 12.02
CA ALA A 76 -4.33 3.68 11.46
C ALA A 76 -3.91 3.25 10.06
N VAL A 77 -4.01 4.16 9.10
CA VAL A 77 -3.48 4.01 7.75
C VAL A 77 -2.23 4.86 7.66
N ILE A 78 -1.05 4.21 7.67
CA ILE A 78 0.23 4.89 7.44
C ILE A 78 0.47 4.88 5.94
N ASP A 79 0.38 6.04 5.29
CA ASP A 79 0.34 6.13 3.82
C ASP A 79 0.69 7.55 3.33
N SER A 80 0.33 7.88 2.09
CA SER A 80 0.58 9.17 1.42
C SER A 80 -0.38 10.30 1.83
N GLY A 81 -1.41 10.02 2.64
CA GLY A 81 -2.45 10.97 3.04
C GLY A 81 -3.87 10.49 2.71
N VAL A 82 -4.88 11.27 3.09
CA VAL A 82 -6.30 10.99 2.83
C VAL A 82 -7.05 12.27 2.45
N ASP A 83 -7.98 12.16 1.50
CA ASP A 83 -8.95 13.25 1.25
C ASP A 83 -10.02 13.27 2.34
N THR A 84 -9.94 14.23 3.25
CA THR A 84 -10.90 14.40 4.37
C THR A 84 -12.27 14.91 3.91
N LEU A 85 -12.41 15.33 2.65
CA LEU A 85 -13.66 15.79 2.05
C LEU A 85 -14.39 14.68 1.28
N GLN A 86 -13.73 13.54 1.04
CA GLN A 86 -14.32 12.42 0.32
C GLN A 86 -15.60 11.92 1.04
N GLU A 87 -16.71 11.89 0.32
CA GLU A 87 -18.07 11.73 0.90
C GLU A 87 -18.27 10.43 1.68
N ASP A 88 -17.69 9.32 1.20
CA ASP A 88 -17.77 8.02 1.85
C ASP A 88 -16.76 7.83 2.99
N LEU A 89 -15.70 8.64 3.04
CA LEU A 89 -14.70 8.58 4.11
C LEU A 89 -14.99 9.55 5.25
N LYS A 90 -15.53 10.74 4.95
CA LYS A 90 -15.80 11.76 5.96
C LYS A 90 -16.55 11.25 7.21
N PRO A 91 -17.57 10.35 7.12
CA PRO A 91 -18.24 9.82 8.31
C PRO A 91 -17.39 8.87 9.16
N VAL A 92 -16.36 8.26 8.57
CA VAL A 92 -15.54 7.22 9.19
C VAL A 92 -14.14 7.68 9.57
N LEU A 93 -13.77 8.90 9.25
CA LEU A 93 -12.49 9.47 9.71
C LEU A 93 -12.46 9.54 11.23
N TRP A 94 -11.30 9.26 11.79
CA TRP A 94 -11.01 9.48 13.20
C TRP A 94 -10.87 10.98 13.47
N HIS A 95 -11.39 11.40 14.60
CA HIS A 95 -11.16 12.72 15.15
C HIS A 95 -10.50 12.55 16.50
N ASN A 96 -9.35 13.20 16.70
CA ASN A 96 -8.71 13.21 18.01
C ASN A 96 -9.69 13.84 19.03
N PRO A 97 -10.17 13.08 20.03
CA PRO A 97 -11.15 13.61 20.97
C PRO A 97 -10.53 14.64 21.96
N GLY A 98 -9.21 14.72 21.99
CA GLY A 98 -8.48 15.69 22.82
C GLY A 98 -8.30 17.05 22.15
N GLU A 99 -8.56 17.18 20.83
CA GLU A 99 -8.26 18.36 20.04
C GLU A 99 -9.50 19.20 19.70
N ILE A 100 -9.34 20.53 19.73
CA ILE A 100 -10.29 21.51 19.18
C ILE A 100 -9.78 21.95 17.82
N PRO A 101 -10.41 21.51 16.70
CA PRO A 101 -9.82 21.66 15.38
C PRO A 101 -9.61 23.12 14.97
N GLY A 102 -8.42 23.41 14.46
CA GLY A 102 -8.06 24.68 13.85
C GLY A 102 -7.80 25.83 14.81
N ASN A 103 -7.55 25.57 16.09
CA ASN A 103 -7.23 26.61 17.08
C ASN A 103 -5.71 26.91 17.20
N GLY A 104 -4.84 26.09 16.58
CA GLY A 104 -3.39 26.23 16.60
C GLY A 104 -2.74 25.85 17.92
N ILE A 105 -3.44 25.07 18.75
CA ILE A 105 -2.99 24.61 20.08
C ILE A 105 -2.97 23.10 20.10
N ASP A 106 -2.01 22.52 20.78
CA ASP A 106 -1.95 21.12 21.18
C ASP A 106 -2.76 20.98 22.48
N ASP A 107 -4.10 20.73 22.35
CA ASP A 107 -5.04 20.77 23.48
C ASP A 107 -4.88 19.56 24.40
N ASP A 108 -4.47 18.40 23.89
CA ASP A 108 -4.25 17.17 24.67
C ASP A 108 -2.80 17.01 25.15
N HIS A 109 -1.90 17.91 24.75
CA HIS A 109 -0.50 17.95 25.14
C HIS A 109 0.30 16.70 24.76
N ASN A 110 -0.05 16.10 23.60
CA ASN A 110 0.63 14.93 23.05
C ASN A 110 1.88 15.30 22.22
N GLY A 111 2.10 16.59 21.94
CA GLY A 111 3.21 17.13 21.17
C GLY A 111 2.89 17.41 19.70
N TYR A 112 1.65 17.21 19.25
CA TYR A 112 1.20 17.34 17.87
C TYR A 112 0.03 18.33 17.78
N VAL A 113 0.27 19.53 17.29
CA VAL A 113 -0.69 20.65 17.26
C VAL A 113 -1.81 20.40 16.28
N ASP A 114 -3.09 20.48 16.71
CA ASP A 114 -4.28 20.29 15.87
C ASP A 114 -4.27 18.95 15.09
N ASP A 115 -3.81 17.85 15.66
CA ASP A 115 -3.75 16.55 15.01
C ASP A 115 -5.13 15.85 14.89
N TYR A 116 -6.14 16.63 14.50
CA TYR A 116 -7.55 16.27 14.54
C TYR A 116 -7.91 15.03 13.71
N TYR A 117 -7.32 14.84 12.51
CA TYR A 117 -7.51 13.67 11.65
C TYR A 117 -6.35 12.66 11.70
N GLY A 118 -5.27 13.01 12.39
CA GLY A 118 -4.01 12.31 12.41
C GLY A 118 -2.84 13.28 12.18
N TRP A 119 -1.70 12.77 11.71
CA TRP A 119 -0.47 13.55 11.60
C TRP A 119 0.28 13.33 10.31
N ASN A 120 1.02 14.34 9.87
CA ASN A 120 1.88 14.33 8.70
C ASN A 120 3.36 14.47 9.10
N PHE A 121 4.09 13.36 9.13
CA PHE A 121 5.52 13.30 9.46
C PHE A 121 6.45 13.81 8.36
N ILE A 122 5.96 14.03 7.16
CA ILE A 122 6.70 14.59 6.02
C ILE A 122 6.24 16.02 5.68
N GLY A 123 5.68 16.71 6.68
CA GLY A 123 5.33 18.12 6.65
C GLY A 123 6.34 18.99 7.41
N GLY A 124 6.33 20.27 7.12
CA GLY A 124 7.08 21.30 7.83
C GLY A 124 6.17 22.13 8.75
N LYS A 125 6.70 22.62 9.85
CA LYS A 125 5.98 23.55 10.78
C LYS A 125 5.56 24.86 10.10
N ASP A 126 6.12 25.17 8.94
CA ASP A 126 5.78 26.34 8.12
C ASP A 126 4.62 26.07 7.12
N GLY A 127 4.01 24.87 7.18
CA GLY A 127 2.89 24.46 6.33
C GLY A 127 3.31 23.90 4.97
N ARG A 128 4.61 23.88 4.62
CA ARG A 128 5.08 23.16 3.44
C ARG A 128 5.08 21.66 3.68
N ASN A 129 5.01 20.90 2.59
CA ASN A 129 4.96 19.45 2.65
C ASN A 129 5.91 18.83 1.63
N VAL A 130 6.55 17.71 1.99
CA VAL A 130 7.28 16.87 1.05
C VAL A 130 6.26 16.13 0.20
N HIS A 131 6.34 16.26 -1.11
CA HIS A 131 5.50 15.55 -2.06
C HIS A 131 6.26 14.38 -2.68
N GLU A 132 7.46 14.64 -3.17
CA GLU A 132 8.37 13.65 -3.77
C GLU A 132 9.64 13.54 -2.93
N ASP A 133 10.24 12.36 -2.92
CA ASP A 133 11.54 12.12 -2.29
C ASP A 133 12.35 11.10 -3.10
N SER A 134 13.60 10.94 -2.73
CA SER A 134 14.50 9.98 -3.33
C SER A 134 14.18 8.53 -2.89
N TYR A 135 14.66 7.58 -3.68
CA TYR A 135 14.60 6.16 -3.30
C TYR A 135 15.72 5.80 -2.31
N GLU A 136 15.42 4.94 -1.32
CA GLU A 136 16.38 4.58 -0.28
C GLU A 136 17.67 3.95 -0.83
N ALA A 137 17.57 3.18 -1.91
CA ALA A 137 18.74 2.65 -2.61
C ALA A 137 19.73 3.75 -3.00
N ALA A 138 19.23 4.90 -3.51
CA ALA A 138 20.05 6.04 -3.89
C ALA A 138 20.68 6.70 -2.65
N ARG A 139 19.90 6.93 -1.59
CA ARG A 139 20.40 7.48 -0.31
C ARG A 139 21.53 6.61 0.26
N VAL A 140 21.33 5.30 0.31
CA VAL A 140 22.33 4.33 0.78
C VAL A 140 23.56 4.28 -0.12
N TYR A 141 23.38 4.25 -1.45
CA TYR A 141 24.48 4.25 -2.41
C TYR A 141 25.39 5.45 -2.22
N TRP A 142 24.85 6.66 -2.24
CA TRP A 142 25.63 7.88 -2.14
C TRP A 142 26.26 8.08 -0.75
N LYS A 143 25.60 7.62 0.31
CA LYS A 143 26.16 7.62 1.67
C LYS A 143 27.38 6.73 1.80
N LEU A 144 27.34 5.55 1.19
CA LEU A 144 28.40 4.54 1.29
C LEU A 144 29.48 4.67 0.22
N LYS A 145 29.20 5.34 -0.90
CA LYS A 145 30.11 5.50 -2.03
C LYS A 145 31.49 6.06 -1.68
N PRO A 146 31.64 7.10 -0.84
CA PRO A 146 32.98 7.62 -0.47
C PRO A 146 33.87 6.59 0.21
N GLU A 147 33.29 5.66 0.94
CA GLU A 147 34.03 4.64 1.70
C GLU A 147 34.36 3.40 0.82
N TYR A 148 33.43 2.98 -0.04
CA TYR A 148 33.51 1.67 -0.68
C TYR A 148 33.74 1.67 -2.19
N ASP A 149 33.49 2.75 -2.94
CA ASP A 149 33.52 2.73 -4.41
C ASP A 149 34.93 2.51 -4.99
N SER A 150 35.98 2.90 -4.26
CA SER A 150 37.37 2.72 -4.69
C SER A 150 38.00 1.40 -4.18
N LEU A 151 37.27 0.61 -3.40
CA LEU A 151 37.82 -0.62 -2.84
C LEU A 151 37.82 -1.72 -3.91
N SER A 152 38.90 -2.55 -3.87
CA SER A 152 38.94 -3.78 -4.64
C SER A 152 38.02 -4.85 -4.02
N ASP A 153 37.64 -5.86 -4.81
CA ASP A 153 36.83 -6.99 -4.34
C ASP A 153 37.52 -7.87 -3.28
N ASP A 154 38.78 -7.54 -2.90
CA ASP A 154 39.51 -8.25 -1.84
C ASP A 154 39.01 -7.81 -0.45
N THR A 155 38.03 -8.56 0.05
CA THR A 155 37.43 -8.34 1.38
C THR A 155 38.21 -9.01 2.52
N THR A 156 39.38 -9.64 2.26
CA THR A 156 40.10 -10.45 3.24
C THR A 156 40.61 -9.64 4.45
N LYS A 157 40.87 -8.35 4.25
CA LYS A 157 41.37 -7.42 5.29
C LYS A 157 40.25 -6.63 5.99
N MET A 158 39.00 -6.78 5.58
CA MET A 158 37.86 -6.06 6.14
C MET A 158 37.38 -6.73 7.42
N THR A 159 36.95 -5.91 8.39
CA THR A 159 36.18 -6.38 9.54
C THR A 159 34.82 -6.90 9.10
N ASP A 160 34.12 -7.64 9.94
CA ASP A 160 32.79 -8.17 9.60
C ASP A 160 31.77 -7.01 9.38
N GLU A 161 31.89 -5.92 10.11
CA GLU A 161 31.09 -4.70 9.92
C GLU A 161 31.37 -4.06 8.56
N GLN A 162 32.65 -3.92 8.19
CA GLN A 162 33.05 -3.40 6.87
C GLN A 162 32.56 -4.29 5.72
N LYS A 163 32.64 -5.63 5.89
CA LYS A 163 32.08 -6.58 4.90
C LYS A 163 30.56 -6.42 4.74
N ALA A 164 29.84 -6.23 5.84
CA ALA A 164 28.41 -6.00 5.81
C ALA A 164 28.06 -4.66 5.12
N GLY A 165 28.81 -3.59 5.42
CA GLY A 165 28.71 -2.29 4.76
C GLY A 165 29.00 -2.37 3.27
N TYR A 166 30.09 -3.04 2.88
CA TYR A 166 30.47 -3.25 1.49
C TYR A 166 29.41 -4.04 0.71
N LYS A 167 28.89 -5.12 1.28
CA LYS A 167 27.78 -5.89 0.69
C LYS A 167 26.54 -5.02 0.48
N THR A 168 26.22 -4.17 1.44
CA THR A 168 25.09 -3.22 1.33
C THR A 168 25.34 -2.19 0.23
N PHE A 169 26.56 -1.66 0.14
CA PHE A 169 26.98 -0.76 -0.94
C PHE A 169 26.84 -1.40 -2.32
N LEU A 170 27.37 -2.63 -2.51
CA LEU A 170 27.27 -3.33 -3.79
C LEU A 170 25.82 -3.55 -4.21
N ARG A 171 24.96 -3.95 -3.30
CA ARG A 171 23.52 -4.11 -3.56
C ARG A 171 22.86 -2.79 -3.93
N ALA A 172 23.18 -1.70 -3.23
CA ALA A 172 22.65 -0.38 -3.54
C ALA A 172 23.17 0.14 -4.89
N LYS A 173 24.47 -0.09 -5.20
CA LYS A 173 25.08 0.23 -6.48
C LYS A 173 24.39 -0.51 -7.63
N GLU A 174 24.13 -1.81 -7.48
CA GLU A 174 23.41 -2.62 -8.48
C GLU A 174 22.00 -2.05 -8.76
N LYS A 175 21.25 -1.72 -7.69
CA LYS A 175 19.91 -1.13 -7.82
C LYS A 175 19.93 0.25 -8.47
N VAL A 176 20.91 1.10 -8.16
CA VAL A 176 20.99 2.48 -8.67
C VAL A 176 21.57 2.53 -10.07
N VAL A 177 22.70 1.87 -10.30
CA VAL A 177 23.40 1.94 -11.60
C VAL A 177 22.71 1.08 -12.67
N GLY A 178 22.02 0.01 -12.27
CA GLY A 178 21.30 -0.90 -13.17
C GLY A 178 19.81 -0.58 -13.36
N SER A 179 19.27 0.45 -12.71
CA SER A 179 17.82 0.67 -12.62
C SER A 179 17.16 1.08 -13.94
N VAL A 180 17.82 1.90 -14.74
CA VAL A 180 17.27 2.44 -15.99
C VAL A 180 18.36 2.39 -17.09
N ASP A 181 17.98 1.90 -18.28
CA ASP A 181 18.88 1.98 -19.45
C ASP A 181 19.14 3.45 -19.80
N SER A 182 20.40 3.80 -20.09
CA SER A 182 20.80 5.19 -20.35
C SER A 182 20.08 5.82 -21.55
N ARG A 183 19.68 5.01 -22.53
CA ARG A 183 18.90 5.47 -23.69
C ARG A 183 17.46 5.73 -23.32
N GLU A 184 16.89 4.88 -22.46
CA GLU A 184 15.55 5.04 -21.91
C GLU A 184 15.46 6.30 -21.04
N LEU A 185 16.41 6.51 -20.13
CA LEU A 185 16.53 7.71 -19.33
C LEU A 185 16.59 8.98 -20.19
N THR A 186 17.50 9.01 -21.20
CA THR A 186 17.65 10.15 -22.11
C THR A 186 16.34 10.45 -22.85
N MET A 187 15.60 9.41 -23.24
CA MET A 187 14.33 9.57 -23.92
C MET A 187 13.24 10.09 -22.98
N MET A 188 13.13 9.56 -21.76
CA MET A 188 12.19 10.05 -20.75
C MET A 188 12.45 11.52 -20.39
N GLN A 189 13.70 11.90 -20.17
CA GLN A 189 14.12 13.29 -19.93
C GLN A 189 13.75 14.24 -21.10
N ARG A 190 13.78 13.74 -22.33
CA ARG A 190 13.41 14.52 -23.52
C ARG A 190 11.89 14.68 -23.67
N ILE A 191 11.12 13.65 -23.30
CA ILE A 191 9.66 13.63 -23.49
C ILE A 191 8.95 14.37 -22.35
N LEU A 192 9.42 14.22 -21.11
CA LEU A 192 8.76 14.71 -19.91
C LEU A 192 8.39 16.19 -19.96
N PRO A 193 9.27 17.13 -20.37
CA PRO A 193 8.88 18.55 -20.44
C PRO A 193 7.76 18.84 -21.46
N GLY A 194 7.72 18.08 -22.55
CA GLY A 194 6.65 18.18 -23.55
C GLY A 194 5.33 17.61 -23.04
N LEU A 195 5.41 16.51 -22.30
CA LEU A 195 4.26 15.89 -21.67
C LEU A 195 3.64 16.80 -20.60
N GLU A 196 4.44 17.47 -19.77
CA GLU A 196 3.97 18.43 -18.76
C GLU A 196 3.28 19.65 -19.38
N ARG A 197 3.85 20.18 -20.50
CA ARG A 197 3.15 21.27 -21.24
C ARG A 197 1.84 20.78 -21.84
N GLY A 198 1.83 19.58 -22.43
CA GLY A 198 0.62 18.98 -23.00
C GLY A 198 -0.43 18.71 -21.93
N ASP A 199 -0.02 18.23 -20.76
CA ASP A 199 -0.87 18.03 -19.58
C ASP A 199 -1.57 19.34 -19.16
N SER A 200 -0.80 20.41 -19.01
CA SER A 200 -1.33 21.73 -18.64
C SER A 200 -2.33 22.26 -19.66
N ILE A 201 -2.13 21.99 -20.96
CA ILE A 201 -3.09 22.37 -22.02
C ILE A 201 -4.37 21.55 -21.90
N ILE A 202 -4.25 20.23 -21.74
CA ILE A 202 -5.40 19.33 -21.60
C ILE A 202 -6.23 19.70 -20.37
N ALA A 203 -5.56 19.91 -19.22
CA ALA A 203 -6.20 20.33 -17.97
C ALA A 203 -7.03 21.61 -18.16
N LYS A 204 -6.46 22.59 -18.86
CA LYS A 204 -7.16 23.85 -19.20
C LYS A 204 -8.33 23.63 -20.13
N ASP A 205 -8.17 22.82 -21.18
CA ASP A 205 -9.22 22.56 -22.18
C ASP A 205 -10.40 21.78 -21.58
N LEU A 206 -10.10 20.83 -20.67
CA LEU A 206 -11.13 20.05 -19.95
C LEU A 206 -11.73 20.78 -18.74
N GLY A 207 -11.09 21.87 -18.29
CA GLY A 207 -11.52 22.63 -17.09
C GLY A 207 -11.27 21.89 -15.77
N LYS A 208 -10.32 20.93 -15.74
CA LYS A 208 -9.97 20.15 -14.56
C LYS A 208 -8.48 19.80 -14.57
N THR A 209 -7.85 19.83 -13.39
CA THR A 209 -6.42 19.56 -13.23
C THR A 209 -6.08 18.07 -13.30
N GLU A 210 -7.01 17.22 -12.88
CA GLU A 210 -6.89 15.78 -12.92
C GLU A 210 -7.88 15.19 -13.89
N PHE A 211 -7.40 14.39 -14.83
CA PHE A 211 -8.17 13.72 -15.87
C PHE A 211 -7.58 12.32 -16.13
N ASN A 212 -8.36 11.46 -16.75
CA ASN A 212 -7.95 10.07 -17.01
C ASN A 212 -8.16 9.63 -18.46
N GLY A 213 -7.89 8.37 -18.76
CA GLY A 213 -8.07 7.84 -20.10
C GLY A 213 -9.51 7.91 -20.62
N LYS A 214 -10.51 7.81 -19.75
CA LYS A 214 -11.93 7.94 -20.15
C LYS A 214 -12.24 9.37 -20.61
N ASP A 215 -11.73 10.37 -19.92
CA ASP A 215 -11.87 11.78 -20.32
C ASP A 215 -11.24 12.04 -21.68
N LEU A 216 -10.08 11.41 -21.93
CA LEU A 216 -9.32 11.61 -23.15
C LEU A 216 -9.90 10.90 -24.37
N GLN A 217 -10.74 9.87 -24.20
CA GLN A 217 -11.40 9.19 -25.33
C GLN A 217 -12.29 10.11 -26.16
N ALA A 218 -12.91 11.11 -25.54
CA ALA A 218 -13.77 12.09 -26.21
C ALA A 218 -13.03 13.42 -26.52
N TYR A 219 -11.80 13.60 -26.04
CA TYR A 219 -11.03 14.83 -26.20
C TYR A 219 -10.35 14.89 -27.58
N THR A 220 -10.46 16.04 -28.24
CA THR A 220 -9.83 16.28 -29.55
C THR A 220 -8.77 17.37 -29.42
N PRO A 221 -7.49 17.05 -29.19
CA PRO A 221 -6.43 18.03 -29.02
C PRO A 221 -6.11 18.78 -30.32
N THR A 222 -5.90 20.08 -30.21
CA THR A 222 -5.52 20.94 -31.36
C THR A 222 -4.03 21.24 -31.39
N LEU A 223 -3.42 21.47 -30.24
CA LEU A 223 -2.00 21.81 -30.10
C LEU A 223 -1.09 20.57 -30.10
N TYR A 224 0.14 20.71 -30.58
CA TYR A 224 1.08 19.60 -30.73
C TYR A 224 1.38 18.88 -29.40
N ASP A 225 1.73 19.65 -28.34
CA ASP A 225 2.06 19.05 -27.03
C ASP A 225 0.83 18.33 -26.44
N ALA A 226 -0.37 18.86 -26.57
CA ALA A 226 -1.61 18.20 -26.17
C ALA A 226 -1.87 16.91 -26.96
N LYS A 227 -1.61 16.89 -28.29
CA LYS A 227 -1.73 15.68 -29.12
C LYS A 227 -0.77 14.59 -28.67
N MET A 228 0.48 14.96 -28.41
CA MET A 228 1.52 14.05 -27.91
C MET A 228 1.14 13.49 -26.53
N ALA A 229 0.75 14.36 -25.59
CA ALA A 229 0.35 13.95 -24.25
C ALA A 229 -0.87 13.02 -24.26
N THR A 230 -1.93 13.36 -25.02
CA THR A 230 -3.13 12.53 -25.19
C THR A 230 -2.76 11.14 -25.72
N ALA A 231 -1.88 11.06 -26.72
CA ALA A 231 -1.44 9.77 -27.27
C ALA A 231 -0.67 8.94 -26.25
N ILE A 232 0.21 9.55 -25.46
CA ILE A 232 0.97 8.87 -24.40
C ILE A 232 0.01 8.33 -23.33
N TYR A 233 -0.87 9.18 -22.80
CA TYR A 233 -1.82 8.79 -21.75
C TYR A 233 -2.76 7.67 -22.20
N LEU A 234 -3.35 7.78 -23.38
CA LEU A 234 -4.23 6.73 -23.90
C LEU A 234 -3.50 5.41 -24.18
N ASN A 235 -2.25 5.47 -24.69
CA ASN A 235 -1.47 4.27 -24.89
C ASN A 235 -1.10 3.60 -23.56
N MET A 236 -0.76 4.36 -22.53
CA MET A 236 -0.48 3.82 -21.20
C MET A 236 -1.74 3.24 -20.56
N ALA A 237 -2.87 3.93 -20.63
CA ALA A 237 -4.15 3.41 -20.16
C ALA A 237 -4.54 2.10 -20.85
N LYS A 238 -4.39 2.03 -22.18
CA LYS A 238 -4.65 0.82 -22.97
C LYS A 238 -3.71 -0.33 -22.61
N ALA A 239 -2.41 -0.06 -22.48
CA ALA A 239 -1.42 -1.07 -22.15
C ALA A 239 -1.60 -1.66 -20.74
N ASN A 240 -2.10 -0.84 -19.81
CA ASN A 240 -2.43 -1.29 -18.45
C ASN A 240 -3.85 -1.84 -18.31
N HIS A 241 -4.64 -1.84 -19.39
CA HIS A 241 -6.07 -2.20 -19.36
C HIS A 241 -6.87 -1.42 -18.30
N ASN A 242 -6.43 -0.21 -17.99
CA ASN A 242 -7.02 0.65 -16.97
C ASN A 242 -7.11 2.11 -17.47
N TYR A 243 -8.32 2.55 -17.81
CA TYR A 243 -8.60 3.91 -18.27
C TYR A 243 -8.90 4.88 -17.11
N ASP A 244 -8.88 4.42 -15.87
CA ASP A 244 -9.01 5.25 -14.66
C ASP A 244 -7.68 5.80 -14.15
N ILE A 245 -6.54 5.31 -14.67
CA ILE A 245 -5.22 5.88 -14.37
C ILE A 245 -5.24 7.37 -14.74
N THR A 246 -4.89 8.22 -13.78
CA THR A 246 -4.91 9.67 -13.98
C THR A 246 -3.63 10.16 -14.68
N ASN A 247 -3.72 11.37 -15.25
CA ASN A 247 -2.56 12.08 -15.77
C ASN A 247 -1.48 12.26 -14.71
N GLN A 248 -1.86 12.53 -13.46
CA GLN A 248 -0.93 12.71 -12.34
C GLN A 248 -0.20 11.42 -11.98
N ASP A 249 -0.90 10.27 -11.95
CA ASP A 249 -0.28 8.96 -11.73
C ASP A 249 0.80 8.67 -12.77
N ILE A 250 0.52 8.99 -14.03
CA ILE A 250 1.46 8.77 -15.14
C ILE A 250 2.66 9.72 -15.05
N LEU A 251 2.40 11.01 -14.77
CA LEU A 251 3.48 12.00 -14.62
C LEU A 251 4.39 11.65 -13.44
N ASN A 252 3.82 11.31 -12.28
CA ASN A 252 4.58 10.95 -11.08
C ASN A 252 5.42 9.68 -11.34
N TYR A 253 4.85 8.67 -12.00
CA TYR A 253 5.61 7.48 -12.40
C TYR A 253 6.81 7.84 -13.27
N LEU A 254 6.62 8.66 -14.33
CA LEU A 254 7.69 9.05 -15.23
C LEU A 254 8.77 9.88 -14.53
N LYS A 255 8.38 10.82 -13.68
CA LYS A 255 9.29 11.60 -12.84
C LYS A 255 10.09 10.70 -11.90
N GLY A 256 9.44 9.73 -11.28
CA GLY A 256 10.08 8.74 -10.44
C GLY A 256 11.14 7.91 -11.18
N GLU A 257 10.84 7.43 -12.38
CA GLU A 257 11.82 6.69 -13.20
C GLU A 257 13.01 7.59 -13.66
N VAL A 258 12.76 8.86 -13.96
CA VAL A 258 13.82 9.83 -14.24
C VAL A 258 14.70 10.03 -13.00
N ARG A 259 14.12 10.26 -11.81
CA ARG A 259 14.86 10.38 -10.54
C ARG A 259 15.73 9.14 -10.25
N LYS A 260 15.19 7.93 -10.50
CA LYS A 260 15.95 6.67 -10.36
C LYS A 260 17.16 6.63 -11.29
N GLY A 261 16.97 6.98 -12.56
CA GLY A 261 18.04 6.98 -13.55
C GLY A 261 19.13 8.03 -13.26
N GLU A 262 18.73 9.22 -12.85
CA GLU A 262 19.64 10.32 -12.48
C GLU A 262 20.46 10.01 -11.23
N ALA A 263 19.91 9.24 -10.30
CA ALA A 263 20.59 8.83 -9.06
C ALA A 263 21.88 8.03 -9.31
N ALA A 264 22.10 7.48 -10.49
CA ALA A 264 23.35 6.82 -10.84
C ALA A 264 24.54 7.82 -10.93
N SER A 265 24.28 9.06 -11.31
CA SER A 265 25.30 10.09 -11.56
C SER A 265 25.22 11.30 -10.63
N THR A 266 24.08 11.55 -10.01
CA THR A 266 23.82 12.72 -9.18
C THR A 266 23.33 12.30 -7.80
N PRO A 267 23.86 12.86 -6.69
CA PRO A 267 23.31 12.63 -5.36
C PRO A 267 21.84 13.01 -5.31
N PRO A 268 21.00 12.25 -4.60
CA PRO A 268 19.59 12.60 -4.45
C PRO A 268 19.43 13.93 -3.72
N GLU A 269 18.41 14.68 -4.11
CA GLU A 269 18.03 15.92 -3.43
C GLU A 269 17.53 15.61 -2.03
N ASN A 270 17.85 16.48 -1.08
CA ASN A 270 17.41 16.33 0.31
C ASN A 270 16.27 17.32 0.61
N PHE A 271 15.06 16.95 0.22
CA PHE A 271 13.85 17.74 0.47
C PHE A 271 13.56 17.91 1.97
N ARG A 272 14.06 16.98 2.79
CA ARG A 272 13.80 16.92 4.22
C ARG A 272 14.39 18.08 4.99
N ASP A 273 15.65 18.43 4.72
CA ASP A 273 16.36 19.50 5.43
C ASP A 273 15.68 20.87 5.25
N GLU A 274 15.06 21.11 4.10
CA GLU A 274 14.42 22.39 3.79
C GLU A 274 12.98 22.48 4.31
N ILE A 275 12.25 21.37 4.33
CA ILE A 275 10.81 21.33 4.61
C ILE A 275 10.55 20.83 6.02
N VAL A 276 10.96 19.61 6.34
CA VAL A 276 10.67 18.98 7.64
C VAL A 276 11.48 19.59 8.76
N LYS A 277 12.76 19.86 8.50
CA LYS A 277 13.72 20.52 9.43
C LYS A 277 13.89 19.80 10.77
N ASP A 278 13.76 18.49 10.75
CA ASP A 278 14.04 17.61 11.88
C ASP A 278 15.51 17.17 11.88
N ASN A 279 15.96 16.52 12.97
CA ASN A 279 17.22 15.81 12.99
C ASN A 279 17.05 14.36 12.47
N PRO A 280 17.42 14.03 11.22
CA PRO A 280 17.18 12.71 10.65
C PRO A 280 18.02 11.59 11.30
N ASN A 281 19.00 11.94 12.15
CA ASN A 281 19.86 10.99 12.84
C ASN A 281 19.47 10.77 14.31
N ASP A 282 18.40 11.39 14.80
CA ASP A 282 17.91 11.26 16.17
C ASP A 282 16.44 10.82 16.19
N ILE A 283 16.19 9.60 16.62
CA ILE A 283 14.84 9.05 16.75
C ILE A 283 14.01 9.75 17.84
N ASN A 284 14.68 10.39 18.82
CA ASN A 284 14.00 11.07 19.92
C ASN A 284 13.52 12.48 19.50
N ASP A 285 14.06 13.05 18.43
CA ASP A 285 13.50 14.23 17.79
C ASP A 285 12.27 13.82 16.98
N ARG A 286 11.12 13.68 17.65
CA ARG A 286 9.88 13.08 17.09
C ARG A 286 8.71 14.05 16.91
N TYR A 287 8.80 15.26 17.47
CA TYR A 287 7.73 16.28 17.40
C TYR A 287 7.96 17.26 16.25
N TYR A 288 8.03 16.72 15.04
CA TYR A 288 8.12 17.44 13.77
C TYR A 288 6.91 17.11 12.90
N GLY A 289 6.80 17.77 11.75
CA GLY A 289 5.67 17.60 10.86
C GLY A 289 4.60 18.67 11.03
N ASN A 290 3.41 18.40 10.53
CA ASN A 290 2.22 19.24 10.65
C ASN A 290 0.93 18.38 10.57
N ASN A 291 -0.23 19.01 10.72
CA ASN A 291 -1.54 18.34 10.70
C ASN A 291 -2.18 18.22 9.30
N ASP A 292 -1.48 18.58 8.23
CA ASP A 292 -2.01 18.49 6.86
C ASP A 292 -1.94 17.06 6.32
N VAL A 293 -2.93 16.24 6.65
CA VAL A 293 -3.06 14.87 6.16
C VAL A 293 -3.59 14.78 4.72
N MET A 294 -3.96 15.92 4.11
CA MET A 294 -4.42 16.02 2.72
C MET A 294 -3.31 16.45 1.76
N ALA A 295 -2.11 16.75 2.27
CA ALA A 295 -1.02 17.29 1.48
C ALA A 295 -0.71 16.45 0.24
N GLY A 296 -0.46 17.13 -0.88
CA GLY A 296 -0.18 16.49 -2.16
C GLY A 296 -1.44 15.98 -2.85
N ILE A 297 -1.31 14.82 -3.49
CA ILE A 297 -2.44 14.09 -4.08
C ILE A 297 -2.57 12.78 -3.31
N PRO A 298 -3.41 12.72 -2.26
CA PRO A 298 -3.49 11.58 -1.36
C PRO A 298 -4.29 10.40 -1.97
N SER A 299 -4.14 10.11 -3.26
CA SER A 299 -4.91 9.10 -3.98
C SER A 299 -4.76 7.72 -3.37
N HIS A 300 -3.53 7.32 -3.08
CA HIS A 300 -3.23 5.98 -2.60
C HIS A 300 -3.80 5.71 -1.19
N GLY A 301 -3.55 6.60 -0.22
CA GLY A 301 -4.07 6.42 1.13
C GLY A 301 -5.59 6.62 1.22
N THR A 302 -6.18 7.50 0.37
CA THR A 302 -7.63 7.62 0.22
C THR A 302 -8.25 6.31 -0.27
N HIS A 303 -7.64 5.70 -1.28
CA HIS A 303 -8.09 4.42 -1.84
C HIS A 303 -7.99 3.28 -0.82
N CYS A 304 -6.87 3.15 -0.12
CA CYS A 304 -6.68 2.16 0.95
C CYS A 304 -7.70 2.33 2.09
N SER A 305 -7.98 3.57 2.49
CA SER A 305 -8.96 3.90 3.54
C SER A 305 -10.38 3.49 3.14
N GLY A 306 -10.76 3.70 1.87
CA GLY A 306 -12.07 3.31 1.35
C GLY A 306 -12.29 1.79 1.34
N ILE A 307 -11.28 1.01 0.95
CA ILE A 307 -11.34 -0.46 1.02
C ILE A 307 -11.64 -0.93 2.44
N ILE A 308 -10.97 -0.34 3.44
CA ILE A 308 -11.15 -0.72 4.85
C ILE A 308 -12.55 -0.36 5.32
N ALA A 309 -12.98 0.90 5.14
CA ALA A 309 -14.07 1.46 5.93
C ALA A 309 -14.95 2.52 5.23
N ALA A 310 -14.98 2.64 3.88
CA ALA A 310 -15.95 3.52 3.24
C ALA A 310 -17.35 3.27 3.79
N ALA A 311 -18.11 4.34 4.06
CA ALA A 311 -19.37 4.29 4.78
C ALA A 311 -20.38 3.37 4.10
N ARG A 312 -20.83 2.33 4.82
CA ARG A 312 -21.70 1.29 4.25
C ARG A 312 -23.16 1.69 4.25
N ASN A 313 -23.88 1.24 3.21
CA ASN A 313 -25.33 1.34 3.10
C ASN A 313 -25.87 2.78 3.14
N ASN A 314 -25.08 3.76 2.72
CA ASN A 314 -25.46 5.17 2.66
C ASN A 314 -26.07 5.58 1.30
N GLY A 315 -26.10 4.66 0.33
CA GLY A 315 -26.72 4.89 -0.99
C GLY A 315 -25.86 5.63 -1.99
N ILE A 316 -24.57 5.88 -1.66
CA ILE A 316 -23.59 6.51 -2.54
C ILE A 316 -22.34 5.63 -2.66
N GLY A 317 -21.52 5.88 -3.65
CA GLY A 317 -20.19 5.36 -3.87
C GLY A 317 -20.04 3.85 -3.69
N MET A 318 -19.36 3.44 -2.63
CA MET A 318 -19.03 2.05 -2.37
C MET A 318 -19.28 1.67 -0.90
N ASN A 319 -19.21 0.38 -0.60
CA ASN A 319 -19.17 -0.11 0.77
C ASN A 319 -17.76 -0.56 1.14
N GLY A 320 -17.19 -0.02 2.20
CA GLY A 320 -15.98 -0.55 2.82
C GLY A 320 -16.20 -1.95 3.41
N ILE A 321 -15.14 -2.63 3.84
CA ILE A 321 -15.24 -4.00 4.37
C ILE A 321 -15.82 -4.00 5.78
N ALA A 322 -15.39 -3.09 6.64
CA ALA A 322 -15.80 -2.97 8.04
C ALA A 322 -16.78 -1.80 8.24
N ASP A 323 -17.80 -1.96 9.09
CA ASP A 323 -18.90 -0.99 9.22
C ASP A 323 -18.80 -0.09 10.46
N ASN A 324 -18.00 -0.46 11.46
CA ASN A 324 -17.84 0.31 12.70
C ASN A 324 -16.35 0.62 12.98
N VAL A 325 -15.71 1.23 11.99
CA VAL A 325 -14.29 1.62 12.03
C VAL A 325 -14.15 3.14 12.05
N LYS A 326 -13.08 3.61 12.68
CA LYS A 326 -12.54 4.94 12.48
C LYS A 326 -11.16 4.84 11.83
N ILE A 327 -10.92 5.66 10.80
CA ILE A 327 -9.64 5.73 10.08
C ILE A 327 -8.83 6.90 10.62
N MET A 328 -7.68 6.61 11.23
CA MET A 328 -6.66 7.58 11.58
C MET A 328 -5.65 7.65 10.45
N MET A 329 -5.48 8.80 9.82
CA MET A 329 -4.46 8.95 8.79
C MET A 329 -3.13 9.38 9.39
N VAL A 330 -2.06 8.67 9.02
CA VAL A 330 -0.68 9.06 9.35
C VAL A 330 0.11 9.17 8.06
N ARG A 331 0.32 10.41 7.61
CA ARG A 331 1.04 10.66 6.37
C ARG A 331 2.55 10.58 6.61
N ALA A 332 3.20 9.57 6.03
CA ALA A 332 4.63 9.30 6.18
C ALA A 332 5.30 8.80 4.90
N VAL A 333 4.53 8.66 3.80
CA VAL A 333 5.00 8.09 2.53
C VAL A 333 4.93 9.15 1.43
N PRO A 334 6.09 9.59 0.90
CA PRO A 334 6.15 10.49 -0.25
C PRO A 334 6.01 9.73 -1.58
N ASP A 335 6.03 10.45 -2.71
CA ASP A 335 6.34 9.84 -4.00
C ASP A 335 7.85 9.54 -4.07
N GLY A 336 8.20 8.31 -3.72
CA GLY A 336 9.56 7.82 -3.45
C GLY A 336 9.53 6.84 -2.30
N ASP A 337 10.70 6.60 -1.64
CA ASP A 337 10.75 5.72 -0.48
C ASP A 337 10.64 6.52 0.83
N GLU A 338 9.84 6.01 1.72
CA GLU A 338 9.69 6.50 3.09
C GLU A 338 11.00 6.44 3.89
N HIS A 339 11.14 7.28 4.91
CA HIS A 339 12.25 7.23 5.85
C HIS A 339 11.93 6.35 7.06
N ASP A 340 12.90 5.55 7.50
CA ASP A 340 12.75 4.66 8.69
C ASP A 340 12.33 5.44 9.94
N LYS A 341 12.84 6.68 10.11
CA LYS A 341 12.48 7.56 11.22
C LYS A 341 11.01 7.92 11.23
N ASP A 342 10.47 8.27 10.06
CA ASP A 342 9.07 8.67 9.94
C ASP A 342 8.14 7.48 10.20
N ILE A 343 8.49 6.32 9.67
CA ILE A 343 7.71 5.10 9.90
C ILE A 343 7.75 4.68 11.37
N ALA A 344 8.91 4.73 12.02
CA ALA A 344 9.01 4.41 13.45
C ALA A 344 8.18 5.37 14.32
N ASN A 345 8.20 6.68 14.02
CA ASN A 345 7.41 7.67 14.73
C ASN A 345 5.92 7.59 14.39
N ALA A 346 5.57 7.31 13.13
CA ALA A 346 4.18 7.08 12.70
C ALA A 346 3.54 5.89 13.42
N ILE A 347 4.27 4.77 13.56
CA ILE A 347 3.83 3.61 14.34
C ILE A 347 3.59 4.00 15.80
N ARG A 348 4.53 4.71 16.45
CA ARG A 348 4.38 5.14 17.84
C ARG A 348 3.20 6.09 18.03
N TYR A 349 3.07 7.07 17.14
CA TYR A 349 1.94 8.01 17.14
C TYR A 349 0.60 7.27 17.05
N ALA A 350 0.48 6.34 16.09
CA ALA A 350 -0.75 5.55 15.91
C ALA A 350 -1.10 4.74 17.18
N VAL A 351 -0.10 4.10 17.79
CA VAL A 351 -0.27 3.30 19.02
C VAL A 351 -0.65 4.18 20.22
N ASP A 352 0.02 5.32 20.39
CA ASP A 352 -0.22 6.26 21.49
C ASP A 352 -1.63 6.86 21.42
N ASN A 353 -2.18 7.03 20.22
CA ASN A 353 -3.55 7.47 19.95
C ASN A 353 -4.59 6.32 19.87
N GLY A 354 -4.20 5.10 20.27
CA GLY A 354 -5.12 3.98 20.49
C GLY A 354 -5.49 3.15 19.26
N ALA A 355 -4.73 3.21 18.17
CA ALA A 355 -4.90 2.31 17.04
C ALA A 355 -4.81 0.85 17.47
N GLN A 356 -5.71 0.02 16.97
CA GLN A 356 -5.76 -1.42 17.24
C GLN A 356 -5.21 -2.22 16.04
N ILE A 357 -5.25 -1.63 14.85
CA ILE A 357 -4.71 -2.17 13.61
C ILE A 357 -3.94 -1.05 12.91
N ILE A 358 -2.77 -1.38 12.36
CA ILE A 358 -1.98 -0.50 11.51
C ILE A 358 -1.90 -1.12 10.12
N SER A 359 -2.43 -0.42 9.11
CA SER A 359 -2.34 -0.80 7.69
C SER A 359 -1.21 -0.05 7.01
N MET A 360 -0.31 -0.79 6.35
CA MET A 360 0.89 -0.27 5.70
C MET A 360 0.96 -0.81 4.26
N SER A 361 0.66 0.06 3.30
CA SER A 361 0.62 -0.29 1.88
C SER A 361 1.83 0.26 1.10
N PHE A 362 3.00 0.21 1.69
CA PHE A 362 4.28 0.68 1.14
C PHE A 362 5.39 -0.31 1.44
N GLY A 363 6.58 -0.10 0.87
CA GLY A 363 7.76 -0.90 1.18
C GLY A 363 8.96 -0.53 0.32
N LYS A 364 10.15 -0.89 0.81
CA LYS A 364 11.44 -0.58 0.17
C LYS A 364 12.46 -1.70 0.37
N ASP A 365 13.52 -1.68 -0.47
CA ASP A 365 14.58 -2.70 -0.45
C ASP A 365 15.64 -2.48 0.64
N PHE A 366 15.73 -1.29 1.21
CA PHE A 366 16.73 -0.89 2.20
C PHE A 366 16.07 -0.25 3.40
N SER A 367 16.59 -0.55 4.59
CA SER A 367 16.17 0.04 5.86
C SER A 367 17.41 0.25 6.74
N PRO A 368 18.16 1.35 6.53
CA PRO A 368 19.40 1.63 7.26
C PRO A 368 19.20 1.68 8.77
N GLN A 369 18.11 2.30 9.22
CA GLN A 369 17.73 2.43 10.62
C GLN A 369 16.61 1.44 11.00
N LYS A 370 16.64 0.22 10.45
CA LYS A 370 15.65 -0.82 10.75
C LYS A 370 15.41 -1.03 12.25
N ASN A 371 16.43 -0.86 13.09
CA ASN A 371 16.30 -0.97 14.54
C ASN A 371 15.27 0.01 15.13
N TRP A 372 15.11 1.22 14.57
CA TRP A 372 14.09 2.16 15.02
C TRP A 372 12.68 1.67 14.70
N VAL A 373 12.51 1.11 13.51
CA VAL A 373 11.23 0.52 13.09
C VAL A 373 10.95 -0.75 13.91
N ASP A 374 11.95 -1.61 14.11
CA ASP A 374 11.83 -2.82 14.95
C ASP A 374 11.39 -2.48 16.39
N ASP A 375 11.98 -1.44 17.00
CA ASP A 375 11.62 -0.98 18.34
C ASP A 375 10.20 -0.40 18.38
N ALA A 376 9.76 0.27 17.32
CA ALA A 376 8.38 0.74 17.21
C ALA A 376 7.39 -0.43 17.04
N VAL A 377 7.74 -1.45 16.25
CA VAL A 377 6.94 -2.67 16.10
C VAL A 377 6.85 -3.44 17.44
N LYS A 378 7.97 -3.60 18.16
CA LYS A 378 7.96 -4.21 19.51
C LYS A 378 7.09 -3.43 20.49
N TYR A 379 7.15 -2.09 20.43
CA TYR A 379 6.28 -1.23 21.22
C TYR A 379 4.81 -1.47 20.91
N ALA A 380 4.42 -1.48 19.64
CA ALA A 380 3.05 -1.75 19.20
C ALA A 380 2.58 -3.15 19.62
N GLN A 381 3.44 -4.17 19.49
CA GLN A 381 3.17 -5.53 19.97
C GLN A 381 2.89 -5.55 21.48
N SER A 382 3.66 -4.79 22.28
CA SER A 382 3.41 -4.66 23.72
C SER A 382 2.06 -4.03 24.06
N LYS A 383 1.46 -3.30 23.11
CA LYS A 383 0.14 -2.65 23.20
C LYS A 383 -0.96 -3.44 22.49
N ASN A 384 -0.64 -4.64 21.99
CA ASN A 384 -1.62 -5.52 21.34
C ASN A 384 -2.18 -4.94 20.04
N VAL A 385 -1.34 -4.36 19.20
CA VAL A 385 -1.70 -3.76 17.90
C VAL A 385 -1.30 -4.69 16.77
N LEU A 386 -2.23 -4.98 15.84
CA LEU A 386 -1.98 -5.79 14.66
C LEU A 386 -1.39 -4.96 13.53
N PHE A 387 -0.37 -5.49 12.85
CA PHE A 387 0.13 -4.95 11.60
C PHE A 387 -0.39 -5.72 10.39
N VAL A 388 -0.77 -5.00 9.35
CA VAL A 388 -1.11 -5.55 8.04
C VAL A 388 -0.28 -4.81 6.98
N HIS A 389 0.58 -5.55 6.27
CA HIS A 389 1.59 -4.99 5.37
C HIS A 389 1.52 -5.61 3.98
N ALA A 390 1.70 -4.79 2.95
CA ALA A 390 1.75 -5.23 1.56
C ALA A 390 3.07 -5.96 1.25
N ALA A 391 2.99 -7.08 0.53
CA ALA A 391 4.19 -7.87 0.18
C ALA A 391 5.11 -7.18 -0.85
N GLY A 392 4.61 -6.19 -1.61
CA GLY A 392 5.32 -5.53 -2.71
C GLY A 392 4.94 -6.06 -4.09
N ASN A 393 5.36 -5.36 -5.15
CA ASN A 393 4.86 -5.54 -6.52
C ASN A 393 5.98 -5.79 -7.54
N ASP A 394 7.04 -6.51 -7.15
CA ASP A 394 8.25 -6.74 -7.96
C ASP A 394 8.40 -8.17 -8.46
N ASP A 395 7.35 -9.01 -8.29
CA ASP A 395 7.33 -10.46 -8.61
C ASP A 395 8.48 -11.26 -7.95
N LEU A 396 8.92 -10.81 -6.77
CA LEU A 396 10.05 -11.38 -6.04
C LEU A 396 9.63 -12.39 -4.97
N ASP A 397 10.50 -13.39 -4.77
CA ASP A 397 10.45 -14.28 -3.60
C ASP A 397 11.05 -13.57 -2.37
N ILE A 398 10.18 -13.04 -1.49
CA ILE A 398 10.60 -12.31 -0.29
C ILE A 398 11.04 -13.22 0.87
N ASP A 399 11.01 -14.55 0.70
CA ASP A 399 11.76 -15.45 1.58
C ASP A 399 13.28 -15.27 1.43
N THR A 400 13.71 -14.69 0.29
CA THR A 400 15.12 -14.46 -0.06
C THR A 400 15.44 -13.03 -0.42
N ALA A 401 14.49 -12.27 -0.96
CA ALA A 401 14.64 -10.85 -1.27
C ALA A 401 14.33 -9.97 -0.04
N TYR A 402 14.84 -8.75 -0.08
CA TYR A 402 14.56 -7.78 0.98
C TYR A 402 13.26 -7.02 0.69
N ASN A 403 12.42 -6.93 1.70
CA ASN A 403 11.23 -6.07 1.73
C ASN A 403 11.08 -5.50 3.15
N PHE A 404 10.99 -4.19 3.29
CA PHE A 404 10.88 -3.51 4.59
C PHE A 404 9.67 -2.56 4.60
N PRO A 405 9.02 -2.41 5.77
CA PRO A 405 9.25 -3.11 7.04
C PRO A 405 8.91 -4.60 6.95
N ASN A 406 9.53 -5.42 7.81
CA ASN A 406 9.22 -6.84 7.88
C ASN A 406 9.21 -7.32 9.34
N PRO A 407 8.61 -8.47 9.64
CA PRO A 407 8.45 -8.93 11.02
C PRO A 407 9.74 -9.41 11.70
N VAL A 408 10.84 -9.64 10.96
CA VAL A 408 12.07 -10.21 11.52
C VAL A 408 12.94 -9.12 12.15
N PHE A 409 13.22 -9.22 13.44
CA PHE A 409 14.01 -8.22 14.15
C PHE A 409 15.51 -8.32 13.85
N ARG A 410 16.13 -7.18 13.56
CA ARG A 410 17.57 -7.07 13.22
C ARG A 410 18.50 -7.55 14.36
N ASP A 411 18.07 -7.38 15.61
CA ASP A 411 18.85 -7.77 16.79
C ASP A 411 18.85 -9.28 17.07
N GLY A 412 18.19 -10.08 16.25
CA GLY A 412 18.09 -11.53 16.41
C GLY A 412 17.14 -11.98 17.53
N SER A 413 16.36 -11.07 18.14
CA SER A 413 15.39 -11.43 19.19
C SER A 413 14.15 -12.17 18.68
N GLY A 414 14.08 -12.46 17.38
CA GLY A 414 12.99 -13.20 16.75
C GLY A 414 12.20 -12.37 15.77
N ARG A 415 10.86 -12.50 15.80
CA ARG A 415 9.95 -11.82 14.89
C ARG A 415 8.65 -11.41 15.57
N ALA A 416 8.00 -10.38 15.07
CA ALA A 416 6.66 -9.97 15.49
C ALA A 416 5.63 -11.07 15.19
N GLN A 417 4.80 -11.38 16.19
CA GLN A 417 3.78 -12.43 16.10
C GLN A 417 2.41 -11.87 15.63
N ASP A 418 2.27 -10.57 15.60
CA ASP A 418 1.09 -9.78 15.25
C ASP A 418 1.29 -8.97 13.94
N PHE A 419 2.10 -9.48 13.03
CA PHE A 419 2.42 -8.86 11.74
C PHE A 419 1.99 -9.79 10.60
N ILE A 420 1.11 -9.30 9.71
CA ILE A 420 0.59 -10.03 8.54
C ILE A 420 1.16 -9.40 7.27
N THR A 421 1.80 -10.20 6.42
CA THR A 421 2.22 -9.79 5.08
C THR A 421 1.29 -10.36 4.03
N VAL A 422 0.81 -9.51 3.11
CA VAL A 422 -0.29 -9.82 2.18
C VAL A 422 0.16 -9.78 0.73
N GLY A 423 -0.01 -10.91 0.02
CA GLY A 423 0.12 -11.00 -1.43
C GLY A 423 -1.18 -10.65 -2.16
N ALA A 424 -1.08 -10.29 -3.44
CA ALA A 424 -2.24 -9.89 -4.25
C ALA A 424 -2.80 -11.03 -5.09
N SER A 425 -4.12 -11.26 -5.00
CA SER A 425 -4.90 -12.10 -5.90
C SER A 425 -5.66 -11.26 -6.94
N GLY A 426 -6.00 -11.88 -8.08
CA GLY A 426 -6.80 -11.31 -9.15
C GLY A 426 -8.13 -12.00 -9.32
N ASP A 427 -8.93 -11.51 -10.26
CA ASP A 427 -10.16 -12.17 -10.65
C ASP A 427 -9.91 -13.29 -11.70
N PRO A 428 -10.74 -14.35 -11.78
CA PRO A 428 -10.52 -15.46 -12.67
C PRO A 428 -10.64 -15.10 -14.15
N THR A 429 -11.22 -13.94 -14.48
CA THR A 429 -11.40 -13.48 -15.87
C THR A 429 -10.23 -12.64 -16.36
N ASN A 430 -9.34 -12.22 -15.45
CA ASN A 430 -8.26 -11.27 -15.72
C ASN A 430 -6.88 -11.79 -15.25
N GLY A 431 -6.42 -12.88 -15.87
CA GLY A 431 -5.05 -13.39 -15.67
C GLY A 431 -4.90 -14.53 -14.64
N GLY A 432 -5.95 -14.90 -13.92
CA GLY A 432 -5.96 -15.99 -12.94
C GLY A 432 -5.81 -15.53 -11.50
N PHE A 433 -5.59 -16.47 -10.57
CA PHE A 433 -5.61 -16.21 -9.14
C PHE A 433 -4.49 -15.26 -8.68
N THR A 434 -3.23 -15.56 -8.99
CA THR A 434 -2.11 -14.72 -8.56
C THR A 434 -1.93 -13.51 -9.46
N ALA A 435 -1.85 -12.32 -8.89
CA ALA A 435 -1.44 -11.13 -9.62
C ALA A 435 0.01 -11.28 -10.11
N SER A 436 0.27 -10.96 -11.37
CA SER A 436 1.59 -11.19 -12.00
C SER A 436 2.72 -10.36 -11.39
N PHE A 437 2.37 -9.26 -10.72
CA PHE A 437 3.31 -8.35 -10.05
C PHE A 437 3.55 -8.71 -8.58
N SER A 438 2.69 -9.55 -7.96
CA SER A 438 2.75 -9.76 -6.50
C SER A 438 4.10 -10.35 -6.08
N ASN A 439 4.71 -9.78 -5.06
CA ASN A 439 5.72 -10.50 -4.32
C ASN A 439 5.07 -11.71 -3.63
N TYR A 440 5.87 -12.73 -3.39
CA TYR A 440 5.44 -14.00 -2.82
C TYR A 440 6.51 -14.55 -1.88
N GLY A 441 6.16 -15.55 -1.07
CA GLY A 441 7.08 -16.21 -0.15
C GLY A 441 6.35 -17.22 0.70
N LYS A 442 6.87 -18.43 0.79
CA LYS A 442 6.27 -19.51 1.58
C LYS A 442 6.25 -19.22 3.07
N LYS A 443 7.21 -18.43 3.56
CA LYS A 443 7.38 -18.10 4.99
C LYS A 443 6.94 -16.68 5.29
N GLU A 444 7.24 -15.75 4.37
CA GLU A 444 7.13 -14.32 4.60
C GLU A 444 5.82 -13.72 4.06
N VAL A 445 5.06 -14.42 3.19
CA VAL A 445 3.70 -14.04 2.81
C VAL A 445 2.69 -14.90 3.57
N ASP A 446 1.93 -14.28 4.47
CA ASP A 446 1.00 -15.00 5.35
C ASP A 446 -0.29 -15.41 4.60
N VAL A 447 -0.85 -14.52 3.77
CA VAL A 447 -2.14 -14.71 3.09
C VAL A 447 -2.17 -13.95 1.76
N PHE A 448 -2.96 -14.43 0.80
CA PHE A 448 -3.33 -13.66 -0.39
C PHE A 448 -4.71 -13.00 -0.20
N ALA A 449 -4.91 -11.85 -0.83
CA ALA A 449 -6.17 -11.13 -0.83
C ALA A 449 -6.39 -10.41 -2.17
N PRO A 450 -7.64 -10.09 -2.55
CA PRO A 450 -7.95 -9.35 -3.76
C PRO A 450 -7.14 -8.05 -3.87
N GLY A 451 -6.41 -7.90 -4.98
CA GLY A 451 -5.50 -6.76 -5.21
C GLY A 451 -5.41 -6.32 -6.67
N VAL A 452 -6.31 -6.78 -7.56
CA VAL A 452 -6.34 -6.39 -8.98
C VAL A 452 -7.67 -5.75 -9.32
N ASN A 453 -7.65 -4.55 -9.90
CA ASN A 453 -8.85 -3.78 -10.24
C ASN A 453 -9.80 -3.66 -9.04
N ILE A 454 -9.28 -3.16 -7.95
CA ILE A 454 -10.04 -2.93 -6.71
C ILE A 454 -10.61 -1.53 -6.75
N TYR A 455 -11.95 -1.46 -6.79
CA TYR A 455 -12.69 -0.20 -6.81
C TYR A 455 -12.77 0.40 -5.42
N SER A 456 -12.38 1.68 -5.28
CA SER A 456 -12.41 2.39 -4.00
C SER A 456 -12.49 3.90 -4.18
N THR A 457 -12.51 4.62 -3.06
CA THR A 457 -12.56 6.09 -2.98
C THR A 457 -11.30 6.73 -3.54
N LEU A 458 -11.46 7.87 -4.21
CA LEU A 458 -10.39 8.72 -4.72
C LEU A 458 -10.54 10.16 -4.23
N PRO A 459 -9.49 10.98 -4.25
CA PRO A 459 -9.57 12.40 -3.93
C PRO A 459 -10.48 13.16 -4.91
N GLY A 460 -11.07 14.26 -4.43
CA GLY A 460 -11.96 15.12 -5.22
C GLY A 460 -13.39 15.09 -4.71
N GLY A 461 -13.60 14.63 -3.47
CA GLY A 461 -14.87 14.68 -2.75
C GLY A 461 -15.83 13.55 -3.05
N ASP A 462 -16.12 13.27 -4.31
CA ASP A 462 -17.12 12.30 -4.79
C ASP A 462 -16.57 11.34 -5.86
N LYS A 463 -15.25 11.17 -5.93
CA LYS A 463 -14.60 10.33 -6.94
C LYS A 463 -14.29 8.93 -6.42
N TYR A 464 -14.30 7.97 -7.36
CA TYR A 464 -14.01 6.55 -7.16
C TYR A 464 -13.29 6.00 -8.38
N GLY A 465 -12.49 4.93 -8.20
CA GLY A 465 -11.77 4.29 -9.30
C GLY A 465 -11.06 3.01 -8.88
N ASP A 466 -10.44 2.36 -9.86
CA ASP A 466 -9.81 1.06 -9.70
C ASP A 466 -8.30 1.19 -9.59
N PHE A 467 -7.71 0.63 -8.51
CA PHE A 467 -6.26 0.43 -8.40
C PHE A 467 -5.91 -1.05 -8.31
N SER A 468 -4.65 -1.36 -8.67
CA SER A 468 -4.10 -2.72 -8.56
C SER A 468 -2.75 -2.70 -7.85
N GLY A 469 -2.56 -3.60 -6.91
CA GLY A 469 -1.33 -3.73 -6.12
C GLY A 469 -1.55 -4.59 -4.88
N THR A 470 -0.46 -5.07 -4.29
CA THR A 470 -0.49 -5.59 -2.92
C THR A 470 -0.91 -4.51 -1.92
N SER A 471 -0.76 -3.24 -2.31
CA SER A 471 -1.29 -2.06 -1.63
C SER A 471 -2.81 -2.06 -1.49
N MET A 472 -3.55 -2.71 -2.39
CA MET A 472 -5.01 -2.87 -2.31
C MET A 472 -5.38 -4.17 -1.58
N ALA A 473 -4.54 -5.20 -1.67
CA ALA A 473 -4.73 -6.46 -0.94
C ALA A 473 -4.54 -6.30 0.58
N ALA A 474 -3.56 -5.53 1.03
CA ALA A 474 -3.34 -5.28 2.45
C ALA A 474 -4.55 -4.63 3.14
N PRO A 475 -5.16 -3.53 2.64
CA PRO A 475 -6.35 -2.96 3.25
C PRO A 475 -7.58 -3.90 3.20
N VAL A 476 -7.68 -4.82 2.24
CA VAL A 476 -8.71 -5.88 2.30
C VAL A 476 -8.53 -6.73 3.55
N VAL A 477 -7.31 -7.18 3.84
CA VAL A 477 -7.01 -7.96 5.06
C VAL A 477 -7.20 -7.10 6.32
N ALA A 478 -6.77 -5.83 6.30
CA ALA A 478 -6.98 -4.91 7.43
C ALA A 478 -8.48 -4.70 7.72
N GLY A 479 -9.30 -4.56 6.67
CA GLY A 479 -10.77 -4.47 6.78
C GLY A 479 -11.39 -5.74 7.36
N VAL A 480 -10.96 -6.92 6.90
CA VAL A 480 -11.44 -8.21 7.48
C VAL A 480 -11.00 -8.35 8.94
N ALA A 481 -9.77 -7.97 9.28
CA ALA A 481 -9.28 -7.98 10.64
C ALA A 481 -10.07 -7.00 11.53
N ALA A 482 -10.39 -5.80 11.03
CA ALA A 482 -11.21 -4.82 11.72
C ALA A 482 -12.63 -5.36 11.93
N LEU A 483 -13.28 -5.91 10.90
CA LEU A 483 -14.59 -6.55 11.01
C LEU A 483 -14.61 -7.66 12.07
N VAL A 484 -13.58 -8.49 12.13
CA VAL A 484 -13.47 -9.51 13.18
C VAL A 484 -13.37 -8.84 14.56
N LEU A 485 -12.50 -7.86 14.72
CA LEU A 485 -12.24 -7.21 16.01
C LEU A 485 -13.45 -6.39 16.51
N GLU A 486 -14.25 -5.79 15.63
CA GLU A 486 -15.49 -5.09 15.96
C GLU A 486 -16.46 -5.98 16.75
N TYR A 487 -16.62 -7.21 16.31
CA TYR A 487 -17.60 -8.14 16.88
C TYR A 487 -16.99 -9.11 17.90
N PHE A 488 -15.65 -9.22 17.94
CA PHE A 488 -14.91 -10.06 18.89
C PHE A 488 -13.77 -9.28 19.55
N PRO A 489 -14.07 -8.20 20.28
CA PRO A 489 -13.09 -7.23 20.79
C PRO A 489 -12.17 -7.76 21.90
N GLU A 490 -12.36 -8.97 22.34
CA GLU A 490 -11.51 -9.63 23.35
C GLU A 490 -10.35 -10.44 22.72
N LEU A 491 -10.27 -10.50 21.38
CA LEU A 491 -9.16 -11.16 20.69
C LEU A 491 -7.88 -10.31 20.81
N SER A 492 -6.77 -10.98 21.09
CA SER A 492 -5.47 -10.33 20.97
C SER A 492 -5.06 -10.19 19.51
N ALA A 493 -4.09 -9.30 19.23
CA ALA A 493 -3.53 -9.13 17.90
C ALA A 493 -2.95 -10.45 17.33
N GLU A 494 -2.28 -11.25 18.17
CA GLU A 494 -1.81 -12.60 17.78
C GLU A 494 -2.98 -13.55 17.45
N GLN A 495 -4.06 -13.50 18.24
CA GLN A 495 -5.25 -14.30 17.96
C GLN A 495 -5.96 -13.84 16.70
N LEU A 496 -5.96 -12.53 16.43
CA LEU A 496 -6.54 -11.97 15.23
C LEU A 496 -5.74 -12.40 13.99
N LYS A 497 -4.40 -12.36 14.04
CA LYS A 497 -3.54 -12.95 13.01
C LYS A 497 -3.84 -14.44 12.81
N TYR A 498 -3.91 -15.20 13.90
CA TYR A 498 -4.25 -16.62 13.84
C TYR A 498 -5.60 -16.86 13.13
N VAL A 499 -6.61 -16.04 13.43
CA VAL A 499 -7.92 -16.12 12.77
C VAL A 499 -7.79 -15.89 11.27
N ILE A 500 -7.10 -14.84 10.85
CA ILE A 500 -6.91 -14.52 9.43
C ILE A 500 -6.20 -15.66 8.70
N GLU A 501 -5.07 -16.16 9.22
CA GLU A 501 -4.28 -17.21 8.59
C GLU A 501 -4.99 -18.58 8.50
N ASN A 502 -5.82 -18.91 9.50
CA ASN A 502 -6.44 -20.24 9.62
C ASN A 502 -7.90 -20.29 9.16
N SER A 503 -8.43 -19.21 8.62
CA SER A 503 -9.79 -19.13 8.07
C SER A 503 -9.84 -18.87 6.56
N VAL A 504 -8.72 -18.91 5.89
CA VAL A 504 -8.62 -18.67 4.44
C VAL A 504 -9.50 -19.63 3.64
N THR A 505 -9.90 -19.22 2.44
CA THR A 505 -10.38 -20.13 1.41
C THR A 505 -9.17 -20.80 0.77
N PRO A 506 -8.96 -22.12 0.97
CA PRO A 506 -7.79 -22.80 0.38
C PRO A 506 -7.88 -22.80 -1.14
N ILE A 507 -6.74 -22.55 -1.79
CA ILE A 507 -6.61 -22.62 -3.25
C ILE A 507 -5.91 -23.94 -3.59
N THR A 508 -6.67 -24.89 -4.09
CA THR A 508 -6.19 -26.25 -4.38
C THR A 508 -5.75 -26.45 -5.83
N GLU A 509 -6.24 -25.61 -6.72
CA GLU A 509 -5.78 -25.55 -8.11
C GLU A 509 -4.38 -24.95 -8.21
N LYS A 510 -3.66 -25.32 -9.28
CA LYS A 510 -2.39 -24.70 -9.60
C LYS A 510 -2.58 -23.24 -9.98
N VAL A 511 -1.70 -22.38 -9.49
CA VAL A 511 -1.66 -20.96 -9.79
C VAL A 511 -0.37 -20.61 -10.52
N LYS A 512 -0.35 -19.50 -11.24
CA LYS A 512 0.89 -19.00 -11.84
C LYS A 512 1.83 -18.48 -10.75
N LEU A 513 3.10 -18.84 -10.82
CA LEU A 513 4.13 -18.15 -10.05
C LEU A 513 4.22 -16.72 -10.57
N PRO A 514 4.05 -15.68 -9.73
CA PRO A 514 4.10 -14.30 -10.17
C PRO A 514 5.30 -14.01 -11.09
N GLY A 515 5.11 -13.15 -12.09
CA GLY A 515 6.14 -12.84 -13.08
C GLY A 515 6.45 -13.91 -14.13
N THR A 516 5.85 -15.11 -14.02
CA THR A 516 6.18 -16.25 -14.90
C THR A 516 4.93 -16.98 -15.39
N ASP A 517 5.12 -17.93 -16.33
CA ASP A 517 4.07 -18.89 -16.74
C ASP A 517 4.15 -20.23 -16.00
N LYS A 518 5.06 -20.35 -15.02
CA LYS A 518 5.23 -21.58 -14.23
C LYS A 518 4.05 -21.78 -13.31
N MET A 519 3.48 -23.00 -13.31
CA MET A 519 2.37 -23.38 -12.44
C MET A 519 2.88 -24.04 -11.15
N VAL A 520 2.47 -23.48 -10.00
CA VAL A 520 2.85 -23.93 -8.64
C VAL A 520 1.61 -24.16 -7.77
N ASN A 521 1.76 -24.77 -6.59
CA ASN A 521 0.69 -24.70 -5.58
C ASN A 521 0.79 -23.35 -4.86
N LEU A 522 -0.32 -22.77 -4.45
CA LEU A 522 -0.28 -21.53 -3.66
C LEU A 522 0.47 -21.74 -2.33
N SER A 523 0.35 -22.92 -1.72
CA SER A 523 1.11 -23.30 -0.50
C SER A 523 2.63 -23.39 -0.66
N ASP A 524 3.15 -23.32 -1.89
CA ASP A 524 4.59 -23.24 -2.16
C ASP A 524 5.10 -21.78 -2.14
N ILE A 525 4.19 -20.79 -2.21
CA ILE A 525 4.48 -19.37 -2.33
C ILE A 525 3.70 -18.49 -1.33
N CYS A 526 2.96 -19.12 -0.40
CA CYS A 526 2.18 -18.45 0.64
C CYS A 526 2.03 -19.40 1.83
N LYS A 527 2.18 -18.90 3.04
CA LYS A 527 2.14 -19.65 4.29
C LYS A 527 0.80 -20.35 4.53
N SER A 528 -0.32 -19.63 4.37
CA SER A 528 -1.66 -20.18 4.55
C SER A 528 -2.12 -21.04 3.36
N GLY A 529 -1.54 -20.85 2.17
CA GLY A 529 -1.97 -21.51 0.93
C GLY A 529 -3.39 -21.14 0.50
N GLY A 530 -3.89 -19.98 0.90
CA GLY A 530 -5.26 -19.56 0.64
C GLY A 530 -5.47 -18.06 0.53
N GLU A 531 -6.71 -17.70 0.25
CA GLU A 531 -7.21 -16.34 0.15
C GLU A 531 -8.00 -15.97 1.40
N VAL A 532 -7.83 -14.73 1.88
CA VAL A 532 -8.58 -14.21 3.02
C VAL A 532 -10.08 -14.38 2.83
N ASN A 533 -10.80 -14.78 3.89
CA ASN A 533 -12.25 -14.99 3.85
C ASN A 533 -12.92 -14.44 5.11
N ALA A 534 -13.71 -13.40 4.95
CA ALA A 534 -14.39 -12.72 6.06
C ALA A 534 -15.39 -13.64 6.79
N TYR A 535 -16.15 -14.43 6.04
CA TYR A 535 -17.15 -15.34 6.65
C TYR A 535 -16.50 -16.42 7.50
N ASN A 536 -15.46 -17.07 6.99
CA ASN A 536 -14.73 -18.08 7.75
C ASN A 536 -14.03 -17.46 8.97
N ALA A 537 -13.49 -16.22 8.82
CA ALA A 537 -12.82 -15.50 9.90
C ALA A 537 -13.77 -15.23 11.08
N VAL A 538 -14.97 -14.69 10.83
CA VAL A 538 -15.94 -14.42 11.90
C VAL A 538 -16.46 -15.71 12.56
N LYS A 539 -16.57 -16.81 11.80
CA LYS A 539 -16.93 -18.13 12.37
C LYS A 539 -15.84 -18.66 13.30
N LEU A 540 -14.57 -18.61 12.86
CA LEU A 540 -13.44 -19.07 13.68
C LEU A 540 -13.31 -18.21 14.94
N ALA A 541 -13.43 -16.89 14.82
CA ALA A 541 -13.41 -15.96 15.94
C ALA A 541 -14.50 -16.28 16.99
N ALA A 542 -15.70 -16.61 16.53
CA ALA A 542 -16.80 -17.03 17.43
C ALA A 542 -16.44 -18.27 18.25
N THR A 543 -15.82 -19.28 17.63
CA THR A 543 -15.41 -20.50 18.35
C THR A 543 -14.33 -20.24 19.39
N LEU A 544 -13.39 -19.34 19.11
CA LEU A 544 -12.33 -18.93 20.06
C LEU A 544 -12.93 -18.19 21.27
N GLN A 545 -13.89 -17.30 21.02
CA GLN A 545 -14.58 -16.58 22.10
C GLN A 545 -15.37 -17.51 23.02
N ASP A 546 -16.10 -18.47 22.44
CA ASP A 546 -16.89 -19.45 23.21
C ASP A 546 -15.99 -20.37 24.04
N GLY A 547 -14.85 -20.83 23.48
CA GLY A 547 -13.85 -21.60 24.20
C GLY A 547 -13.24 -20.83 25.39
N ASN A 548 -12.92 -19.54 25.19
CA ASN A 548 -12.42 -18.68 26.27
C ASN A 548 -13.48 -18.45 27.38
N ASN A 549 -14.74 -18.27 27.00
CA ASN A 549 -15.84 -18.12 27.95
C ASN A 549 -16.05 -19.39 28.76
N THR A 550 -15.95 -20.55 28.15
CA THR A 550 -16.06 -21.86 28.83
C THR A 550 -14.93 -22.02 29.85
N MET A 551 -13.68 -21.74 29.49
CA MET A 551 -12.53 -21.79 30.41
C MET A 551 -12.64 -20.78 31.57
N LYS A 552 -13.13 -19.55 31.30
CA LYS A 552 -13.38 -18.53 32.35
C LYS A 552 -14.49 -18.99 33.31
N ALA A 553 -15.55 -19.64 32.82
CA ALA A 553 -16.65 -20.18 33.63
C ALA A 553 -16.19 -21.33 34.53
N GLU A 554 -15.38 -22.26 33.99
CA GLU A 554 -14.81 -23.37 34.79
C GLU A 554 -13.85 -22.87 35.87
N LYS A 555 -12.99 -21.88 35.59
CA LYS A 555 -12.12 -21.26 36.60
C LYS A 555 -12.94 -20.59 37.72
N LYS A 556 -14.03 -19.88 37.38
CA LYS A 556 -14.94 -19.26 38.36
C LYS A 556 -15.66 -20.30 39.19
N SER A 557 -16.09 -21.43 38.61
CA SER A 557 -16.76 -22.51 39.33
C SER A 557 -15.80 -23.21 40.31
N LYS A 558 -14.55 -23.51 39.86
CA LYS A 558 -13.50 -24.09 40.72
C LYS A 558 -13.13 -23.15 41.88
N HIS A 559 -13.14 -21.85 41.67
CA HIS A 559 -12.83 -20.86 42.73
C HIS A 559 -13.99 -20.74 43.75
N LYS A 560 -15.25 -20.81 43.31
CA LYS A 560 -16.44 -20.87 44.22
C LYS A 560 -16.49 -22.14 45.05
N HIS A 561 -16.10 -23.28 44.48
CA HIS A 561 -16.03 -24.56 45.23
C HIS A 561 -14.91 -24.59 46.26
N ARG A 562 -13.79 -23.90 45.99
CA ARG A 562 -12.65 -23.79 46.93
C ARG A 562 -12.97 -22.86 48.13
N LYS A 563 -13.78 -21.78 47.90
CA LYS A 563 -14.23 -20.87 48.97
C LYS A 563 -15.37 -21.43 49.82
N LYS A 564 -16.04 -22.53 49.43
CA LYS A 564 -17.06 -23.22 50.23
C LYS A 564 -16.49 -24.38 51.06
N ARG A 565 -15.19 -24.71 50.91
CA ARG A 565 -14.51 -25.78 51.65
C ARG A 565 -13.51 -25.25 52.70
N ASN A 566 -13.37 -23.95 52.80
CA ASN A 566 -12.72 -23.22 53.90
C ASN A 566 -13.79 -22.39 54.64
#